data_c80299434138924293bbe8fffdf1258b
#
_entry.id   c80299434138924293bbe8fffdf1258b
#
_cell.length_a   1.000
_cell.length_b   1.000
_cell.length_c   1.000
_cell.angle_alpha   90.00
_cell.angle_beta   90.00
_cell.angle_gamma   90.00
#
_symmetry.space_group_name_H-M   'P 1'
#
loop_
_entity.id
_entity.type
_entity.pdbx_description
1 polymer ?
#
loop_
_entity_poly.entity_id
_entity_poly.type
_entity_poly.pdbx_seq_one_letter_code
_entity_poly.pdbx_strand_id
1 'polypeptide(L)' 'MKLKYIGTYKVVRVFRNSSRKQVLERNLSLEEAQRLVNSFPSNEKTMVVYYKQFTADKYYVTIDS' A
#
# COMPACT_ATOMS: atom_id res chain seq x y z
N MET A 1 -18.88 -1.67 -15.61
CA MET A 1 -18.44 -0.59 -14.69
C MET A 1 -17.21 -1.02 -13.95
N LYS A 2 -16.23 -0.13 -13.84
CA LYS A 2 -15.03 -0.37 -13.06
C LYS A 2 -14.99 0.57 -11.89
N LEU A 3 -14.40 0.12 -10.79
CA LEU A 3 -14.18 0.95 -9.62
C LEU A 3 -12.72 1.40 -9.60
N LYS A 4 -12.53 2.68 -9.28
CA LYS A 4 -11.21 3.26 -9.13
C LYS A 4 -11.03 3.71 -7.68
N TYR A 5 -9.94 3.29 -7.05
CA TYR A 5 -9.59 3.72 -5.72
C TYR A 5 -9.00 5.14 -5.79
N ILE A 6 -9.57 6.05 -4.99
CA ILE A 6 -9.13 7.45 -4.95
C ILE A 6 -8.50 7.82 -3.61
N GLY A 7 -8.37 6.88 -2.70
CA GLY A 7 -7.75 7.12 -1.41
C GLY A 7 -6.23 7.09 -1.48
N THR A 8 -5.62 7.19 -0.32
CA THR A 8 -4.18 7.14 -0.17
C THR A 8 -3.70 5.71 0.09
N TYR A 9 -2.38 5.54 0.07
CA TYR A 9 -1.73 4.26 0.27
C TYR A 9 -0.81 4.32 1.49
N LYS A 10 -0.53 3.16 2.04
CA LYS A 10 0.44 3.01 3.13
C LYS A 10 1.49 1.99 2.73
N VAL A 11 2.71 2.18 3.23
CA VAL A 11 3.82 1.26 3.03
C VAL A 11 4.07 0.53 4.34
N VAL A 12 4.17 -0.79 4.27
CA VAL A 12 4.22 -1.66 5.42
C VAL A 12 5.37 -2.65 5.27
N ARG A 13 6.12 -2.84 6.36
CA ARG A 13 7.11 -3.91 6.43
C ARG A 13 6.47 -5.15 7.02
N VAL A 14 6.56 -6.25 6.31
CA VAL A 14 6.02 -7.54 6.74
C VAL A 14 7.18 -8.44 7.15
N PHE A 15 7.08 -9.06 8.33
CA PHE A 15 8.10 -9.98 8.83
C PHE A 15 7.69 -11.41 8.52
N ARG A 16 8.53 -12.13 7.79
CA ARG A 16 8.19 -13.48 7.31
C ARG A 16 8.03 -14.51 8.42
N ASN A 17 8.79 -14.35 9.50
CA ASN A 17 8.78 -15.29 10.63
C ASN A 17 7.76 -14.92 11.71
N SER A 18 6.92 -13.95 11.43
CA SER A 18 6.00 -13.40 12.43
C SER A 18 4.79 -12.83 11.71
N SER A 19 3.66 -12.78 12.39
CA SER A 19 2.47 -12.11 11.86
C SER A 19 2.54 -10.59 12.04
N ARG A 20 3.64 -10.08 12.56
CA ARG A 20 3.80 -8.63 12.81
C ARG A 20 3.94 -7.86 11.51
N LYS A 21 3.38 -6.66 11.53
CA LYS A 21 3.51 -5.70 10.43
C LYS A 21 3.88 -4.35 11.02
N GLN A 22 4.76 -3.63 10.34
CA GLN A 22 5.17 -2.31 10.78
C GLN A 22 4.82 -1.31 9.68
N VAL A 23 3.97 -0.32 10.01
CA VAL A 23 3.63 0.73 9.07
C VAL A 23 4.79 1.71 9.01
N LEU A 24 5.38 1.87 7.83
CA LEU A 24 6.54 2.74 7.63
C LEU A 24 6.11 4.15 7.23
N GLU A 25 5.08 4.26 6.36
CA GLU A 25 4.62 5.54 5.88
C GLU A 25 3.13 5.46 5.52
N ARG A 26 2.43 6.57 5.61
CA ARG A 26 1.00 6.67 5.32
C ARG A 26 0.72 7.89 4.46
N ASN A 27 -0.52 8.00 3.99
CA ASN A 27 -1.01 9.15 3.23
C ASN A 27 -0.21 9.41 1.97
N LEU A 28 0.16 8.32 1.28
CA LEU A 28 0.95 8.37 0.06
C LEU A 28 0.07 8.20 -1.16
N SER A 29 0.45 8.84 -2.27
CA SER A 29 -0.14 8.53 -3.56
C SER A 29 0.38 7.17 -4.02
N LEU A 30 -0.28 6.58 -5.03
CA LEU A 30 0.17 5.32 -5.57
C LEU A 30 1.62 5.39 -6.06
N GLU A 31 1.97 6.46 -6.76
CA GLU A 31 3.33 6.63 -7.27
C GLU A 31 4.35 6.76 -6.15
N GLU A 32 4.01 7.53 -5.12
CA GLU A 32 4.88 7.68 -3.96
C GLU A 32 5.07 6.35 -3.23
N ALA A 33 3.99 5.58 -3.05
CA ALA A 33 4.05 4.29 -2.40
C ALA A 33 4.94 3.32 -3.18
N GLN A 34 4.77 3.27 -4.50
CA GLN A 34 5.58 2.40 -5.35
C GLN A 34 7.06 2.80 -5.30
N ARG A 35 7.34 4.09 -5.34
CA ARG A 35 8.71 4.60 -5.28
C ARG A 35 9.35 4.24 -3.95
N LEU A 36 8.61 4.41 -2.86
CA LEU A 36 9.12 4.11 -1.53
C LEU A 36 9.41 2.61 -1.38
N VAL A 37 8.49 1.76 -1.82
CA VAL A 37 8.70 0.31 -1.79
C VAL A 37 9.96 -0.08 -2.56
N ASN A 38 10.18 0.52 -3.73
CA ASN A 38 11.34 0.23 -4.55
C ASN A 38 12.64 0.72 -3.94
N SER A 39 12.58 1.68 -3.02
CA SER A 39 13.78 2.20 -2.35
C SER A 39 14.26 1.33 -1.19
N PHE A 40 13.40 0.44 -0.68
CA PHE A 40 13.77 -0.45 0.41
C PHE A 40 14.28 -1.77 -0.14
N PRO A 41 15.46 -2.25 0.32
CA PRO A 41 15.93 -3.57 -0.08
C PRO A 41 15.06 -4.65 0.56
N SER A 42 14.73 -5.67 -0.21
CA SER A 42 14.07 -6.85 0.34
C SER A 42 15.13 -7.84 0.79
N ASN A 43 14.81 -8.61 1.85
CA ASN A 43 15.70 -9.65 2.33
C ASN A 43 14.88 -10.88 2.73
N GLU A 44 15.58 -11.91 3.22
CA GLU A 44 14.93 -13.18 3.55
C GLU A 44 13.94 -13.08 4.71
N LYS A 45 14.12 -12.11 5.60
CA LYS A 45 13.33 -11.98 6.82
C LYS A 45 12.20 -10.99 6.71
N THR A 46 12.34 -9.98 5.87
CA THR A 46 11.36 -8.91 5.76
C THR A 46 11.06 -8.58 4.31
N MET A 47 9.86 -8.08 4.09
CA MET A 47 9.41 -7.63 2.79
C MET A 47 8.64 -6.33 2.96
N VAL A 48 8.90 -5.36 2.09
CA VAL A 48 8.20 -4.08 2.12
C VAL A 48 7.18 -4.06 0.99
N VAL A 49 5.94 -3.78 1.34
CA VAL A 49 4.82 -3.77 0.39
C VAL A 49 3.96 -2.54 0.64
N TYR A 50 3.09 -2.22 -0.30
CA TYR A 50 2.13 -1.15 -0.11
C TYR A 50 0.70 -1.69 -0.19
N TYR A 51 -0.19 -1.04 0.55
CA TYR A 51 -1.61 -1.38 0.58
C TYR A 51 -2.44 -0.12 0.44
N LYS A 52 -3.68 -0.30 0.01
CA LYS A 52 -4.67 0.76 0.13
C LYS A 52 -4.87 1.06 1.61
N GLN A 53 -4.79 2.33 1.98
CA GLN A 53 -4.90 2.74 3.38
C GLN A 53 -6.33 2.58 3.89
N PHE A 54 -7.31 2.77 3.02
CA PHE A 54 -8.72 2.70 3.37
C PHE A 54 -9.43 1.66 2.52
N THR A 55 -10.48 1.06 3.08
CA THR A 55 -11.28 0.06 2.38
C THR A 55 -12.75 0.46 2.23
N ALA A 56 -13.15 1.60 2.82
CA ALA A 56 -14.53 2.06 2.77
C ALA A 56 -14.94 2.45 1.34
N ASP A 57 -16.21 2.26 1.02
CA ASP A 57 -16.75 2.52 -0.32
C ASP A 57 -16.58 3.97 -0.75
N LYS A 58 -16.53 4.92 0.18
CA LYS A 58 -16.37 6.33 -0.14
C LYS A 58 -15.02 6.65 -0.82
N TYR A 59 -14.05 5.73 -0.75
CA TYR A 59 -12.76 5.90 -1.40
C TYR A 59 -12.71 5.28 -2.79
N TYR A 60 -13.86 4.82 -3.30
CA TYR A 60 -13.95 4.26 -4.64
C TYR A 60 -14.93 5.08 -5.47
N VAL A 61 -14.61 5.32 -6.71
CA VAL A 61 -15.50 5.97 -7.66
C VAL A 61 -15.72 5.05 -8.85
N THR A 62 -16.89 5.15 -9.44
CA THR A 62 -17.21 4.40 -10.65
C THR A 62 -16.64 5.14 -11.85
N ILE A 63 -15.95 4.43 -12.72
CA ILE A 63 -15.45 4.98 -13.97
C ILE A 63 -16.10 4.25 -15.12
N ASP A 64 -16.51 5.02 -16.13
CA ASP A 64 -17.00 4.48 -17.39
C ASP A 64 -15.80 4.26 -18.30
N SER A 65 -15.68 3.05 -18.80
CA SER A 65 -14.58 2.71 -19.68
C SER A 65 -15.08 2.03 -20.93
#